data_b5c6da7635ca016f3871a42c283eed47
#
_entry.id   b5c6da7635ca016f3871a42c283eed47
#
_cell.length_a   1.000
_cell.length_b   1.000
_cell.length_c   1.000
_cell.angle_alpha   90.00
_cell.angle_beta   90.00
_cell.angle_gamma   90.00
#
_symmetry.space_group_name_H-M   'P 1'
#
loop_
_entity.id
_entity.type
_entity.pdbx_description
1 polymer ?
#
loop_
_entity_poly.entity_id
_entity_poly.type
_entity_poly.pdbx_seq_one_letter_code
_entity_poly.pdbx_strand_id
1 'polypeptide(L)'
;MAIQYTQKVIEHFTNPRNVGEIDQPDAKSTEGSPACGDMITFTLSINPDTRVIEDIRFKSYGCASNIATASIATVLAKGKTIDEVKAMNPKQITDELGGLPAIKMHCAVLAVSGLKAAIADWEIRHGLAQKETIELSPKAIRRQLEKVTNPQTGESIVKSMVKDVQVDDAKVYIELSLGNTDDSFANNILDEVTDTIREMKCVKQVMVKFIESARSVITEFKENNC
;
A
#
# COMPACT_ATOMS: atom_id res chain seq x y z
N MET A 1 21.24 17.26 -7.00
CA MET A 1 22.15 16.07 -6.89
C MET A 1 21.54 14.95 -7.70
N ALA A 2 22.34 14.29 -8.56
CA ALA A 2 21.87 13.12 -9.30
C ALA A 2 21.68 11.94 -8.33
N ILE A 3 20.58 11.17 -8.49
CA ILE A 3 20.36 9.95 -7.71
C ILE A 3 21.41 8.93 -8.14
N GLN A 4 22.24 8.49 -7.21
CA GLN A 4 23.21 7.43 -7.47
C GLN A 4 22.62 6.09 -7.05
N TYR A 5 22.57 5.14 -7.98
CA TYR A 5 22.17 3.76 -7.75
C TYR A 5 23.39 2.86 -7.62
N THR A 6 23.25 1.80 -6.82
CA THR A 6 24.27 0.74 -6.75
C THR A 6 24.30 -0.04 -8.05
N GLN A 7 25.42 -0.74 -8.32
CA GLN A 7 25.53 -1.63 -9.47
C GLN A 7 24.44 -2.73 -9.47
N LYS A 8 24.07 -3.25 -8.29
CA LYS A 8 23.01 -4.24 -8.14
C LYS A 8 21.63 -3.68 -8.51
N VAL A 9 21.33 -2.45 -8.14
CA VAL A 9 20.08 -1.78 -8.55
C VAL A 9 20.03 -1.64 -10.06
N ILE A 10 21.11 -1.18 -10.68
CA ILE A 10 21.22 -1.04 -12.14
C ILE A 10 21.02 -2.41 -12.82
N GLU A 11 21.68 -3.47 -12.31
CA GLU A 11 21.60 -4.82 -12.84
C GLU A 11 20.16 -5.36 -12.78
N HIS A 12 19.51 -5.26 -11.61
CA HIS A 12 18.12 -5.73 -11.45
C HIS A 12 17.09 -4.89 -12.22
N PHE A 13 17.41 -3.64 -12.54
CA PHE A 13 16.60 -2.81 -13.40
C PHE A 13 16.77 -3.16 -14.87
N THR A 14 18.00 -3.32 -15.35
CA THR A 14 18.28 -3.58 -16.77
C THR A 14 18.05 -5.02 -17.20
N ASN A 15 18.20 -5.96 -16.26
CA ASN A 15 18.01 -7.39 -16.46
C ASN A 15 17.19 -8.00 -15.33
N PRO A 16 15.92 -7.61 -15.17
CA PRO A 16 15.10 -8.06 -14.05
C PRO A 16 14.79 -9.56 -14.15
N ARG A 17 14.85 -10.25 -12.98
CA ARG A 17 14.53 -11.67 -12.85
C ARG A 17 13.03 -11.86 -12.62
N ASN A 18 12.49 -12.98 -13.10
CA ASN A 18 11.12 -13.41 -12.84
C ASN A 18 10.04 -12.39 -13.32
N VAL A 19 10.31 -11.68 -14.39
CA VAL A 19 9.32 -10.77 -15.01
C VAL A 19 8.22 -11.58 -15.69
N GLY A 20 6.99 -11.12 -15.60
CA GLY A 20 5.82 -11.69 -16.23
C GLY A 20 4.70 -11.99 -15.26
N GLU A 21 3.87 -12.95 -15.63
CA GLU A 21 2.73 -13.40 -14.85
C GLU A 21 2.62 -14.92 -14.99
N ILE A 22 2.22 -15.60 -13.92
CA ILE A 22 1.90 -17.02 -13.93
C ILE A 22 0.48 -17.14 -14.46
N ASP A 23 0.28 -18.05 -15.43
CA ASP A 23 -1.06 -18.40 -15.87
C ASP A 23 -1.73 -19.24 -14.76
N GLN A 24 -2.94 -18.85 -14.35
CA GLN A 24 -3.68 -19.47 -13.23
C GLN A 24 -2.85 -19.56 -11.93
N PRO A 25 -2.44 -18.43 -11.35
CA PRO A 25 -1.62 -18.44 -10.15
C PRO A 25 -2.44 -18.87 -8.92
N ASP A 26 -1.77 -19.53 -7.96
CA ASP A 26 -2.36 -19.89 -6.68
C ASP A 26 -2.65 -18.64 -5.83
N ALA A 27 -1.86 -17.59 -6.02
CA ALA A 27 -2.01 -16.30 -5.34
C ALA A 27 -1.65 -15.13 -6.22
N LYS A 28 -2.33 -14.00 -6.02
CA LYS A 28 -2.06 -12.75 -6.74
C LYS A 28 -2.28 -11.54 -5.83
N SER A 29 -1.43 -10.56 -5.98
CA SER A 29 -1.61 -9.23 -5.37
C SER A 29 -1.25 -8.12 -6.35
N THR A 30 -1.80 -6.96 -6.11
CA THR A 30 -1.37 -5.71 -6.75
C THR A 30 -1.30 -4.63 -5.69
N GLU A 31 -0.14 -4.04 -5.54
CA GLU A 31 0.13 -2.97 -4.58
C GLU A 31 0.60 -1.71 -5.28
N GLY A 32 0.23 -0.56 -4.74
CA GLY A 32 0.47 0.75 -5.34
C GLY A 32 -0.64 1.18 -6.28
N SER A 33 -0.44 2.33 -6.90
CA SER A 33 -1.41 2.94 -7.81
C SER A 33 -0.70 3.61 -8.97
N PRO A 34 -1.23 3.52 -10.20
CA PRO A 34 -0.70 4.27 -11.34
C PRO A 34 -0.72 5.79 -11.10
N ALA A 35 -1.66 6.30 -10.30
CA ALA A 35 -1.74 7.71 -9.93
C ALA A 35 -0.56 8.16 -9.06
N CYS A 36 0.01 7.24 -8.24
CA CYS A 36 1.20 7.48 -7.45
C CYS A 36 2.51 7.19 -8.22
N GLY A 37 2.40 6.68 -9.45
CA GLY A 37 3.53 6.40 -10.34
C GLY A 37 4.24 5.07 -10.09
N ASP A 38 3.94 4.34 -9.01
CA ASP A 38 4.54 3.04 -8.72
C ASP A 38 3.44 1.99 -8.44
N MET A 39 3.51 0.84 -9.12
CA MET A 39 2.62 -0.30 -8.93
C MET A 39 3.40 -1.59 -9.16
N ILE A 40 3.16 -2.60 -8.32
CA ILE A 40 3.73 -3.95 -8.46
C ILE A 40 2.60 -4.98 -8.37
N THR A 41 2.56 -5.89 -9.33
CA THR A 41 1.70 -7.08 -9.27
C THR A 41 2.58 -8.30 -9.09
N PHE A 42 2.31 -9.13 -8.09
CA PHE A 42 2.93 -10.44 -7.90
C PHE A 42 1.93 -11.56 -8.20
N THR A 43 2.43 -12.63 -8.82
CA THR A 43 1.72 -13.91 -8.99
C THR A 43 2.62 -15.03 -8.48
N LEU A 44 2.06 -15.93 -7.68
CA LEU A 44 2.78 -17.00 -7.01
C LEU A 44 2.16 -18.35 -7.34
N SER A 45 3.04 -19.36 -7.50
CA SER A 45 2.67 -20.77 -7.39
C SER A 45 3.21 -21.30 -6.08
N ILE A 46 2.32 -21.87 -5.25
CA ILE A 46 2.61 -22.28 -3.88
C ILE A 46 2.20 -23.74 -3.71
N ASN A 47 3.14 -24.58 -3.30
CA ASN A 47 2.86 -25.95 -2.96
C ASN A 47 1.96 -26.03 -1.71
N PRO A 48 0.77 -26.62 -1.80
CA PRO A 48 -0.21 -26.60 -0.71
C PRO A 48 0.24 -27.42 0.52
N ASP A 49 1.05 -28.45 0.32
CA ASP A 49 1.48 -29.34 1.40
C ASP A 49 2.68 -28.78 2.15
N THR A 50 3.67 -28.26 1.43
CA THR A 50 4.93 -27.74 2.00
C THR A 50 4.89 -26.25 2.27
N ARG A 51 3.92 -25.53 1.68
CA ARG A 51 3.80 -24.05 1.70
C ARG A 51 5.03 -23.35 1.15
N VAL A 52 5.76 -24.00 0.25
CA VAL A 52 6.91 -23.42 -0.45
C VAL A 52 6.45 -22.68 -1.70
N ILE A 53 6.99 -21.51 -1.95
CA ILE A 53 6.79 -20.76 -3.18
C ILE A 53 7.63 -21.39 -4.29
N GLU A 54 7.02 -22.17 -5.17
CA GLU A 54 7.69 -22.90 -6.25
C GLU A 54 8.03 -22.00 -7.44
N ASP A 55 7.13 -21.11 -7.79
CA ASP A 55 7.39 -20.07 -8.79
C ASP A 55 6.77 -18.74 -8.35
N ILE A 56 7.38 -17.65 -8.79
CA ILE A 56 6.94 -16.29 -8.55
C ILE A 56 7.28 -15.43 -9.76
N ARG A 57 6.32 -14.60 -10.17
CA ARG A 57 6.48 -13.64 -11.25
C ARG A 57 5.98 -12.29 -10.81
N PHE A 58 6.52 -11.25 -11.45
CA PHE A 58 6.04 -9.90 -11.21
C PHE A 58 5.88 -9.08 -12.49
N LYS A 59 4.93 -8.16 -12.45
CA LYS A 59 4.82 -7.02 -13.34
C LYS A 59 4.94 -5.76 -12.51
N SER A 60 5.70 -4.79 -13.00
CA SER A 60 5.87 -3.51 -12.33
C SER A 60 5.62 -2.37 -13.28
N TYR A 61 4.97 -1.35 -12.77
CA TYR A 61 4.81 -0.06 -13.41
C TYR A 61 5.42 0.97 -12.47
N GLY A 62 6.51 1.62 -12.86
CA GLY A 62 7.16 2.56 -11.95
C GLY A 62 8.62 2.84 -12.29
N CYS A 63 9.33 3.40 -11.34
CA CYS A 63 10.71 3.83 -11.49
C CYS A 63 11.71 2.65 -11.47
N ALA A 64 12.97 2.91 -11.82
CA ALA A 64 14.01 1.89 -11.84
C ALA A 64 14.19 1.18 -10.48
N SER A 65 14.04 1.91 -9.36
CA SER A 65 14.07 1.31 -8.02
C SER A 65 12.91 0.36 -7.80
N ASN A 66 11.71 0.67 -8.31
CA ASN A 66 10.54 -0.17 -8.16
C ASN A 66 10.71 -1.51 -8.89
N ILE A 67 11.23 -1.48 -10.11
CA ILE A 67 11.56 -2.69 -10.88
C ILE A 67 12.66 -3.50 -10.19
N ALA A 68 13.72 -2.85 -9.72
CA ALA A 68 14.83 -3.52 -9.07
C ALA A 68 14.42 -4.19 -7.75
N THR A 69 13.61 -3.50 -6.92
CA THR A 69 13.11 -4.06 -5.66
C THR A 69 12.15 -5.22 -5.87
N ALA A 70 11.25 -5.15 -6.86
CA ALA A 70 10.40 -6.27 -7.23
C ALA A 70 11.21 -7.47 -7.73
N SER A 71 12.20 -7.23 -8.60
CA SER A 71 13.08 -8.27 -9.12
C SER A 71 13.83 -9.01 -8.01
N ILE A 72 14.53 -8.30 -7.11
CA ILE A 72 15.27 -8.95 -6.01
C ILE A 72 14.31 -9.61 -5.00
N ALA A 73 13.14 -9.03 -4.74
CA ALA A 73 12.12 -9.62 -3.88
C ALA A 73 11.70 -11.00 -4.37
N THR A 74 11.50 -11.18 -5.67
CA THR A 74 11.17 -12.49 -6.26
C THR A 74 12.33 -13.51 -6.12
N VAL A 75 13.58 -13.06 -6.25
CA VAL A 75 14.76 -13.93 -6.07
C VAL A 75 14.85 -14.42 -4.62
N LEU A 76 14.59 -13.53 -3.67
CA LEU A 76 14.63 -13.85 -2.25
C LEU A 76 13.46 -14.71 -1.78
N ALA A 77 12.30 -14.60 -2.42
CA ALA A 77 11.09 -15.32 -2.03
C ALA A 77 10.98 -16.71 -2.67
N LYS A 78 11.52 -16.90 -3.89
CA LYS A 78 11.44 -18.18 -4.59
C LYS A 78 12.17 -19.30 -3.83
N GLY A 79 11.50 -20.43 -3.63
CA GLY A 79 12.01 -21.58 -2.89
C GLY A 79 11.91 -21.47 -1.37
N LYS A 80 11.37 -20.35 -0.84
CA LYS A 80 11.09 -20.18 0.58
C LYS A 80 9.63 -20.53 0.90
N THR A 81 9.41 -20.87 2.17
CA THR A 81 8.05 -21.01 2.70
C THR A 81 7.36 -19.67 2.83
N ILE A 82 6.02 -19.69 2.79
CA ILE A 82 5.22 -18.45 2.99
C ILE A 82 5.53 -17.79 4.35
N ASP A 83 5.84 -18.59 5.39
CA ASP A 83 6.15 -18.06 6.72
C ASP A 83 7.50 -17.31 6.73
N GLU A 84 8.52 -17.83 6.03
CA GLU A 84 9.79 -17.13 5.85
C GLU A 84 9.62 -15.82 5.08
N VAL A 85 8.78 -15.82 4.03
CA VAL A 85 8.53 -14.61 3.23
C VAL A 85 7.70 -13.60 4.02
N LYS A 86 6.74 -14.02 4.86
CA LYS A 86 6.01 -13.12 5.78
C LYS A 86 6.94 -12.45 6.80
N ALA A 87 8.03 -13.10 7.19
CA ALA A 87 9.04 -12.53 8.08
C ALA A 87 9.98 -11.53 7.37
N MET A 88 9.96 -11.45 6.04
CA MET A 88 10.80 -10.51 5.29
C MET A 88 10.43 -9.07 5.62
N ASN A 89 11.47 -8.22 5.61
CA ASN A 89 11.32 -6.79 5.84
C ASN A 89 12.00 -5.97 4.72
N PRO A 90 11.63 -4.69 4.55
CA PRO A 90 12.20 -3.82 3.51
C PRO A 90 13.72 -3.67 3.58
N LYS A 91 14.29 -3.78 4.78
CA LYS A 91 15.75 -3.67 4.96
C LYS A 91 16.49 -4.81 4.25
N GLN A 92 15.96 -6.03 4.28
CA GLN A 92 16.58 -7.18 3.57
C GLN A 92 16.64 -6.92 2.05
N ILE A 93 15.57 -6.38 1.45
CA ILE A 93 15.54 -5.98 0.04
C ILE A 93 16.62 -4.93 -0.24
N THR A 94 16.70 -3.93 0.63
CA THR A 94 17.66 -2.82 0.48
C THR A 94 19.10 -3.29 0.63
N ASP A 95 19.39 -4.13 1.63
CA ASP A 95 20.73 -4.64 1.89
C ASP A 95 21.22 -5.52 0.72
N GLU A 96 20.36 -6.37 0.16
CA GLU A 96 20.69 -7.20 -1.01
C GLU A 96 20.97 -6.37 -2.26
N LEU A 97 20.31 -5.25 -2.43
CA LEU A 97 20.60 -4.30 -3.51
C LEU A 97 21.85 -3.42 -3.24
N GLY A 98 22.49 -3.58 -2.08
CA GLY A 98 23.65 -2.78 -1.66
C GLY A 98 23.29 -1.35 -1.27
N GLY A 99 22.01 -1.10 -0.97
CA GLY A 99 21.47 0.20 -0.58
C GLY A 99 20.49 0.79 -1.59
N LEU A 100 19.57 1.61 -1.09
CA LEU A 100 18.69 2.46 -1.89
C LEU A 100 18.78 3.90 -1.41
N PRO A 101 18.64 4.88 -2.31
CA PRO A 101 18.48 6.27 -1.90
C PRO A 101 17.30 6.43 -0.94
N ALA A 102 17.42 7.28 0.09
CA ALA A 102 16.38 7.46 1.11
C ALA A 102 15.00 7.74 0.52
N ILE A 103 14.93 8.58 -0.53
CA ILE A 103 13.71 8.92 -1.26
C ILE A 103 13.10 7.74 -2.05
N LYS A 104 13.79 6.59 -2.15
CA LYS A 104 13.37 5.37 -2.86
C LYS A 104 13.12 4.19 -1.93
N MET A 105 13.22 4.39 -0.63
CA MET A 105 12.94 3.34 0.37
C MET A 105 11.50 2.81 0.28
N HIS A 106 10.55 3.65 -0.12
CA HIS A 106 9.16 3.24 -0.33
C HIS A 106 9.01 2.09 -1.35
N CYS A 107 9.89 1.99 -2.35
CA CYS A 107 9.85 0.89 -3.33
C CYS A 107 10.12 -0.47 -2.65
N ALA A 108 11.05 -0.53 -1.68
CA ALA A 108 11.30 -1.76 -0.92
C ALA A 108 10.11 -2.11 0.00
N VAL A 109 9.47 -1.10 0.59
CA VAL A 109 8.24 -1.29 1.37
C VAL A 109 7.14 -1.86 0.49
N LEU A 110 6.91 -1.27 -0.68
CA LEU A 110 5.90 -1.69 -1.65
C LEU A 110 6.12 -3.15 -2.09
N ALA A 111 7.36 -3.54 -2.39
CA ALA A 111 7.68 -4.91 -2.79
C ALA A 111 7.38 -5.93 -1.67
N VAL A 112 7.76 -5.63 -0.42
CA VAL A 112 7.48 -6.53 0.72
C VAL A 112 5.98 -6.59 1.01
N SER A 113 5.27 -5.46 0.96
CA SER A 113 3.82 -5.42 1.15
C SER A 113 3.10 -6.25 0.08
N GLY A 114 3.51 -6.13 -1.19
CA GLY A 114 2.95 -6.92 -2.28
C GLY A 114 3.15 -8.43 -2.08
N LEU A 115 4.34 -8.89 -1.67
CA LEU A 115 4.56 -10.29 -1.36
C LEU A 115 3.66 -10.79 -0.23
N LYS A 116 3.54 -10.02 0.85
CA LYS A 116 2.68 -10.37 1.99
C LYS A 116 1.21 -10.39 1.62
N ALA A 117 0.77 -9.46 0.78
CA ALA A 117 -0.60 -9.41 0.28
C ALA A 117 -0.93 -10.62 -0.61
N ALA A 118 0.01 -11.06 -1.47
CA ALA A 118 -0.17 -12.27 -2.28
C ALA A 118 -0.29 -13.52 -1.39
N ILE A 119 0.56 -13.65 -0.37
CA ILE A 119 0.48 -14.75 0.58
C ILE A 119 -0.85 -14.73 1.34
N ALA A 120 -1.31 -13.57 1.77
CA ALA A 120 -2.60 -13.42 2.44
C ALA A 120 -3.77 -13.84 1.54
N ASP A 121 -3.73 -13.51 0.24
CA ASP A 121 -4.72 -14.00 -0.74
C ASP A 121 -4.74 -15.54 -0.80
N TRP A 122 -3.56 -16.18 -0.80
CA TRP A 122 -3.44 -17.64 -0.76
C TRP A 122 -4.01 -18.24 0.53
N GLU A 123 -3.64 -17.68 1.68
CA GLU A 123 -4.12 -18.15 2.99
C GLU A 123 -5.65 -18.05 3.09
N ILE A 124 -6.24 -16.97 2.57
CA ILE A 124 -7.70 -16.79 2.54
C ILE A 124 -8.37 -17.84 1.65
N ARG A 125 -7.84 -18.09 0.46
CA ARG A 125 -8.38 -19.09 -0.48
C ARG A 125 -8.32 -20.51 0.07
N HIS A 126 -7.35 -20.80 0.94
CA HIS A 126 -7.17 -22.11 1.58
C HIS A 126 -7.81 -22.21 2.98
N GLY A 127 -8.54 -21.18 3.41
CA GLY A 127 -9.22 -21.17 4.72
C GLY A 127 -8.27 -21.08 5.91
N LEU A 128 -7.01 -20.74 5.70
CA LEU A 128 -5.98 -20.61 6.74
C LEU A 128 -5.99 -19.22 7.40
N ALA A 129 -6.54 -18.23 6.72
CA ALA A 129 -6.82 -16.91 7.26
C ALA A 129 -8.24 -16.51 6.92
N GLN A 130 -8.90 -15.85 7.83
CA GLN A 130 -10.15 -15.16 7.50
C GLN A 130 -9.78 -13.90 6.73
N LYS A 131 -10.52 -13.63 5.62
CA LYS A 131 -10.48 -12.30 5.02
C LYS A 131 -10.84 -11.35 6.15
N GLU A 132 -9.87 -10.52 6.58
CA GLU A 132 -10.22 -9.43 7.49
C GLU A 132 -11.31 -8.63 6.78
N THR A 133 -12.56 -8.89 7.18
CA THR A 133 -13.60 -7.91 7.02
C THR A 133 -13.13 -6.77 7.91
N ILE A 134 -12.53 -5.76 7.32
CA ILE A 134 -12.30 -4.50 8.02
C ILE A 134 -13.70 -4.01 8.31
N GLU A 135 -14.19 -4.38 9.50
CA GLU A 135 -15.42 -3.82 10.01
C GLU A 135 -15.21 -2.33 10.02
N LEU A 136 -15.94 -1.62 9.16
CA LEU A 136 -15.84 -0.18 9.11
C LEU A 136 -16.19 0.35 10.50
N SER A 137 -15.17 0.81 11.20
CA SER A 137 -15.30 1.35 12.55
C SER A 137 -14.51 2.64 12.65
N PRO A 138 -14.89 3.55 13.54
CA PRO A 138 -14.13 4.79 13.77
C PRO A 138 -12.65 4.53 14.05
N LYS A 139 -12.34 3.43 14.72
CA LYS A 139 -10.95 3.02 15.01
C LYS A 139 -10.19 2.61 13.75
N ALA A 140 -10.83 1.84 12.86
CA ALA A 140 -10.23 1.42 11.59
C ALA A 140 -9.98 2.62 10.67
N ILE A 141 -10.93 3.56 10.60
CA ILE A 141 -10.78 4.80 9.85
C ILE A 141 -9.63 5.65 10.41
N ARG A 142 -9.56 5.86 11.74
CA ARG A 142 -8.45 6.62 12.35
C ARG A 142 -7.10 6.00 12.06
N ARG A 143 -6.98 4.66 12.12
CA ARG A 143 -5.74 3.95 11.78
C ARG A 143 -5.34 4.16 10.31
N GLN A 144 -6.30 4.21 9.40
CA GLN A 144 -6.02 4.49 7.99
C GLN A 144 -5.57 5.94 7.80
N LEU A 145 -6.22 6.88 8.48
CA LEU A 145 -5.85 8.30 8.46
C LEU A 145 -4.49 8.60 9.10
N GLU A 146 -3.89 7.69 9.89
CA GLU A 146 -2.51 7.85 10.38
C GLU A 146 -1.48 7.96 9.25
N LYS A 147 -1.81 7.48 8.04
CA LYS A 147 -0.96 7.58 6.85
C LYS A 147 -0.95 8.99 6.25
N VAL A 148 -2.00 9.77 6.51
CA VAL A 148 -2.10 11.15 6.04
C VAL A 148 -1.29 12.05 6.94
N THR A 149 -0.37 12.80 6.36
CA THR A 149 0.53 13.69 7.11
C THR A 149 0.22 15.15 6.82
N ASN A 150 0.37 15.97 7.85
CA ASN A 150 0.34 17.42 7.69
C ASN A 150 1.58 17.88 6.90
N PRO A 151 1.41 18.47 5.71
CA PRO A 151 2.53 18.88 4.87
C PRO A 151 3.42 19.97 5.49
N GLN A 152 2.93 20.70 6.50
CA GLN A 152 3.69 21.74 7.21
C GLN A 152 4.55 21.18 8.34
N THR A 153 4.07 20.14 9.04
CA THR A 153 4.75 19.60 10.23
C THR A 153 5.36 18.21 10.01
N GLY A 154 4.91 17.48 8.98
CA GLY A 154 5.29 16.09 8.74
C GLY A 154 4.66 15.08 9.71
N GLU A 155 3.82 15.51 10.63
CA GLU A 155 3.13 14.65 11.59
C GLU A 155 1.79 14.15 11.05
N SER A 156 1.34 12.98 11.54
CA SER A 156 0.02 12.46 11.18
C SER A 156 -1.10 13.43 11.60
N ILE A 157 -2.06 13.64 10.69
CA ILE A 157 -3.22 14.51 10.94
C ILE A 157 -4.13 14.00 12.07
N VAL A 158 -4.09 12.71 12.39
CA VAL A 158 -4.98 12.09 13.39
C VAL A 158 -4.84 12.73 14.76
N LYS A 159 -3.61 13.12 15.16
CA LYS A 159 -3.36 13.73 16.47
C LYS A 159 -3.71 15.20 16.54
N SER A 160 -3.53 15.93 15.45
CA SER A 160 -3.65 17.40 15.43
C SER A 160 -4.97 17.88 14.83
N MET A 161 -5.43 17.27 13.74
CA MET A 161 -6.51 17.78 12.92
C MET A 161 -7.80 16.98 13.03
N VAL A 162 -7.75 15.65 13.18
CA VAL A 162 -8.96 14.81 13.24
C VAL A 162 -9.62 14.93 14.60
N LYS A 163 -10.79 15.56 14.67
CA LYS A 163 -11.55 15.75 15.92
C LYS A 163 -12.51 14.62 16.16
N ASP A 164 -13.30 14.26 15.16
CA ASP A 164 -14.26 13.17 15.27
C ASP A 164 -14.28 12.30 14.02
N VAL A 165 -14.62 11.03 14.21
CA VAL A 165 -14.82 10.05 13.15
C VAL A 165 -16.01 9.19 13.52
N GLN A 166 -17.03 9.19 12.69
CA GLN A 166 -18.22 8.35 12.82
C GLN A 166 -18.36 7.47 11.58
N VAL A 167 -18.95 6.30 11.78
CA VAL A 167 -19.26 5.34 10.71
C VAL A 167 -20.70 4.91 10.88
N ASP A 168 -21.46 5.06 9.82
CA ASP A 168 -22.85 4.60 9.73
C ASP A 168 -22.99 3.75 8.46
N ASP A 169 -23.13 2.43 8.62
CA ASP A 169 -23.09 1.45 7.52
C ASP A 169 -21.84 1.65 6.66
N ALA A 170 -22.00 2.00 5.39
CA ALA A 170 -20.92 2.25 4.43
C ALA A 170 -20.55 3.75 4.28
N LYS A 171 -20.99 4.60 5.20
CA LYS A 171 -20.74 6.04 5.20
C LYS A 171 -19.78 6.41 6.31
N VAL A 172 -18.80 7.21 5.97
CA VAL A 172 -17.78 7.70 6.90
C VAL A 172 -17.92 9.20 7.05
N TYR A 173 -17.99 9.67 8.29
CA TYR A 173 -18.06 11.08 8.65
C TYR A 173 -16.78 11.46 9.40
N ILE A 174 -16.09 12.48 8.92
CA ILE A 174 -14.83 12.94 9.49
C ILE A 174 -14.94 14.43 9.78
N GLU A 175 -14.72 14.83 11.01
CA GLU A 175 -14.58 16.25 11.39
C GLU A 175 -13.11 16.61 11.50
N LEU A 176 -12.71 17.64 10.74
CA LEU A 176 -11.35 18.17 10.73
C LEU A 176 -11.32 19.59 11.30
N SER A 177 -10.31 19.88 12.10
CA SER A 177 -9.95 21.23 12.55
C SER A 177 -8.59 21.58 11.97
N LEU A 178 -8.56 22.54 11.07
CA LEU A 178 -7.35 22.97 10.37
C LEU A 178 -6.76 24.26 10.95
N GLY A 179 -7.49 24.91 11.89
CA GLY A 179 -7.12 26.21 12.39
C GLY A 179 -7.30 27.31 11.30
N ASN A 180 -6.47 28.33 11.37
CA ASN A 180 -6.51 29.45 10.43
C ASN A 180 -5.59 29.16 9.23
N THR A 181 -5.99 28.23 8.34
CA THR A 181 -5.26 27.85 7.14
C THR A 181 -5.95 28.37 5.89
N ASP A 182 -5.20 28.47 4.78
CA ASP A 182 -5.75 28.87 3.49
C ASP A 182 -6.54 27.74 2.81
N ASP A 183 -7.37 28.10 1.83
CA ASP A 183 -8.20 27.14 1.10
C ASP A 183 -7.38 26.10 0.33
N SER A 184 -6.16 26.43 -0.10
CA SER A 184 -5.28 25.51 -0.83
C SER A 184 -4.83 24.38 0.09
N PHE A 185 -4.42 24.71 1.31
CA PHE A 185 -4.04 23.72 2.32
C PHE A 185 -5.24 22.83 2.69
N ALA A 186 -6.41 23.44 2.91
CA ALA A 186 -7.63 22.72 3.23
C ALA A 186 -8.02 21.71 2.13
N ASN A 187 -7.90 22.12 0.86
CA ASN A 187 -8.18 21.24 -0.28
C ASN A 187 -7.18 20.09 -0.37
N ASN A 188 -5.87 20.32 -0.16
CA ASN A 188 -4.86 19.26 -0.18
C ASN A 188 -5.14 18.20 0.90
N ILE A 189 -5.45 18.61 2.13
CA ILE A 189 -5.81 17.68 3.21
C ILE A 189 -7.09 16.92 2.87
N LEU A 190 -8.09 17.59 2.30
CA LEU A 190 -9.34 16.97 1.87
C LEU A 190 -9.10 15.87 0.83
N ASP A 191 -8.28 16.15 -0.18
CA ASP A 191 -7.97 15.22 -1.26
C ASP A 191 -7.23 13.99 -0.70
N GLU A 192 -6.19 14.19 0.13
CA GLU A 192 -5.46 13.09 0.75
C GLU A 192 -6.32 12.24 1.68
N VAL A 193 -7.17 12.85 2.51
CA VAL A 193 -8.13 12.14 3.37
C VAL A 193 -9.10 11.32 2.53
N THR A 194 -9.67 11.94 1.49
CA THR A 194 -10.65 11.29 0.62
C THR A 194 -10.03 10.11 -0.12
N ASP A 195 -8.84 10.27 -0.69
CA ASP A 195 -8.13 9.21 -1.41
C ASP A 195 -7.72 8.07 -0.48
N THR A 196 -7.22 8.40 0.72
CA THR A 196 -6.85 7.40 1.72
C THR A 196 -8.05 6.55 2.17
N ILE A 197 -9.22 7.16 2.33
CA ILE A 197 -10.44 6.44 2.71
C ILE A 197 -11.03 5.68 1.51
N ARG A 198 -10.86 6.17 0.28
CA ARG A 198 -11.28 5.48 -0.94
C ARG A 198 -10.61 4.11 -1.10
N GLU A 199 -9.38 3.95 -0.62
CA GLU A 199 -8.67 2.67 -0.64
C GLU A 199 -9.31 1.61 0.27
N MET A 200 -10.14 2.02 1.24
CA MET A 200 -10.82 1.10 2.14
C MET A 200 -12.01 0.46 1.42
N LYS A 201 -12.08 -0.88 1.51
CA LYS A 201 -13.24 -1.63 0.99
C LYS A 201 -14.48 -1.27 1.79
N CYS A 202 -15.64 -1.36 1.14
CA CYS A 202 -16.94 -1.14 1.75
C CYS A 202 -17.30 0.32 2.09
N VAL A 203 -16.46 1.30 1.82
CA VAL A 203 -16.85 2.71 1.95
C VAL A 203 -17.56 3.16 0.68
N LYS A 204 -18.81 3.58 0.79
CA LYS A 204 -19.60 4.13 -0.32
C LYS A 204 -19.60 5.64 -0.35
N GLN A 205 -19.44 6.27 0.80
CA GLN A 205 -19.50 7.72 0.93
C GLN A 205 -18.58 8.21 2.04
N VAL A 206 -17.87 9.28 1.78
CA VAL A 206 -17.10 10.03 2.78
C VAL A 206 -17.64 11.45 2.85
N MET A 207 -17.94 11.89 4.06
CA MET A 207 -18.26 13.29 4.36
C MET A 207 -17.16 13.87 5.25
N VAL A 208 -16.49 14.88 4.76
CA VAL A 208 -15.50 15.64 5.51
C VAL A 208 -16.08 17.01 5.84
N LYS A 209 -16.10 17.35 7.11
CA LYS A 209 -16.58 18.63 7.64
C LYS A 209 -15.41 19.37 8.29
N PHE A 210 -15.22 20.62 7.90
CA PHE A 210 -14.28 21.53 8.54
C PHE A 210 -14.98 22.35 9.63
N ILE A 211 -14.47 22.27 10.85
CA ILE A 211 -15.12 22.89 12.03
C ILE A 211 -15.13 24.42 11.89
N GLU A 212 -14.00 25.00 11.46
CA GLU A 212 -13.81 26.46 11.45
C GLU A 212 -14.65 27.16 10.36
N SER A 213 -14.89 26.52 9.23
CA SER A 213 -15.57 27.15 8.07
C SER A 213 -17.00 26.68 7.87
N ALA A 214 -17.52 25.77 8.71
CA ALA A 214 -18.78 25.08 8.50
C ALA A 214 -18.93 24.41 7.10
N ARG A 215 -17.82 24.32 6.34
CA ARG A 215 -17.76 23.68 5.04
C ARG A 215 -17.83 22.18 5.20
N SER A 216 -18.73 21.55 4.44
CA SER A 216 -18.82 20.10 4.36
C SER A 216 -18.66 19.66 2.90
N VAL A 217 -17.86 18.64 2.66
CA VAL A 217 -17.68 18.04 1.34
C VAL A 217 -18.08 16.58 1.41
N ILE A 218 -18.93 16.17 0.47
CA ILE A 218 -19.41 14.79 0.35
C ILE A 218 -18.82 14.22 -0.92
N THR A 219 -18.14 13.07 -0.80
CA THR A 219 -17.61 12.30 -1.92
C THR A 219 -18.24 10.93 -1.95
N GLU A 220 -18.83 10.54 -3.08
CA GLU A 220 -19.42 9.23 -3.31
C GLU A 220 -18.45 8.35 -4.12
N PHE A 221 -18.30 7.10 -3.73
CA PHE A 221 -17.48 6.12 -4.43
C PHE A 221 -18.36 5.11 -5.17
N LYS A 222 -18.26 5.07 -6.50
CA LYS A 222 -19.12 4.23 -7.36
C LYS A 222 -18.74 2.74 -7.38
N GLU A 223 -17.52 2.39 -6.97
CA GLU A 223 -16.99 1.02 -7.07
C GLU A 223 -16.17 0.65 -5.83
N ASN A 224 -16.84 0.34 -4.74
CA ASN A 224 -16.19 -0.37 -3.63
C ASN A 224 -17.00 -1.64 -3.33
N ASN A 225 -16.59 -2.75 -3.93
CA ASN A 225 -17.17 -4.06 -3.68
C ASN A 225 -16.87 -4.48 -2.22
N CYS A 226 -17.93 -4.65 -1.44
CA CYS A 226 -17.92 -5.39 -0.18
C CYS A 226 -17.92 -6.89 -0.42
#